data_2b0da26f8dc2260f9c2bf0f0a1c9d21b
#
_entry.id   2b0da26f8dc2260f9c2bf0f0a1c9d21b
#
_cell.length_a   1.000
_cell.length_b   1.000
_cell.length_c   1.000
_cell.angle_alpha   90.00
_cell.angle_beta   90.00
_cell.angle_gamma   90.00
#
_symmetry.space_group_name_H-M   'P 1'
#
loop_
_entity.id
_entity.type
_entity.pdbx_description
1 polymer ?
#
loop_
_entity_poly.entity_id
_entity_poly.type
_entity_poly.pdbx_seq_one_letter_code
_entity_poly.pdbx_strand_id
1 'polypeptide(L)' 'MDAPIDQATLANRIRDHLGEAEVEVVGEGNRFDLRVTSAAFEGLSRVRRQQLVYEAIGDLIRDGTVHAVTIGTETER' A
#
# COMPACT_ATOMS: atom_id res chain seq x y z
N MET A 1 -15.27 6.83 -16.89
CA MET A 1 -15.01 7.93 -15.95
C MET A 1 -14.34 7.38 -14.71
N ASP A 2 -13.18 7.91 -14.40
CA ASP A 2 -12.37 7.36 -13.32
C ASP A 2 -12.64 8.12 -12.04
N ALA A 3 -13.31 7.47 -11.11
CA ALA A 3 -13.45 8.00 -9.77
C ALA A 3 -12.12 7.82 -9.04
N PRO A 4 -11.69 8.83 -8.28
CA PRO A 4 -10.49 8.64 -7.47
C PRO A 4 -10.74 7.54 -6.44
N ILE A 5 -9.71 6.77 -6.19
CA ILE A 5 -9.78 5.76 -5.14
C ILE A 5 -9.71 6.45 -3.79
N ASP A 6 -10.51 6.01 -2.83
CA ASP A 6 -10.45 6.59 -1.49
C ASP A 6 -9.42 5.87 -0.63
N GLN A 7 -9.07 6.52 0.48
CA GLN A 7 -8.04 5.99 1.37
C GLN A 7 -8.43 4.64 1.95
N ALA A 8 -9.70 4.46 2.29
CA ALA A 8 -10.16 3.21 2.90
C ALA A 8 -10.04 2.04 1.91
N THR A 9 -10.40 2.26 0.66
CA THR A 9 -10.29 1.22 -0.36
C THR A 9 -8.84 0.82 -0.56
N LEU A 10 -7.95 1.80 -0.63
CA LEU A 10 -6.53 1.54 -0.81
C LEU A 10 -5.97 0.75 0.38
N ALA A 11 -6.32 1.16 1.60
CA ALA A 11 -5.87 0.47 2.79
C ALA A 11 -6.38 -0.97 2.84
N ASN A 12 -7.63 -1.20 2.47
CA ASN A 12 -8.22 -2.53 2.49
C ASN A 12 -7.55 -3.45 1.48
N ARG A 13 -7.20 -2.96 0.30
CA ARG A 13 -6.49 -3.77 -0.68
C ARG A 13 -5.15 -4.26 -0.14
N ILE A 14 -4.45 -3.39 0.58
CA ILE A 14 -3.17 -3.76 1.16
C ILE A 14 -3.35 -4.77 2.29
N ARG A 15 -4.33 -4.57 3.15
CA ARG A 15 -4.63 -5.52 4.22
C ARG A 15 -5.00 -6.89 3.68
N ASP A 16 -5.83 -6.93 2.66
CA ASP A 16 -6.26 -8.20 2.06
C ASP A 16 -5.09 -8.97 1.49
N HIS A 17 -4.14 -8.27 0.91
CA HIS A 17 -2.98 -8.91 0.31
C HIS A 17 -1.99 -9.43 1.36
N LEU A 18 -1.79 -8.67 2.44
CA LEU A 18 -0.82 -9.02 3.47
C LEU A 18 -1.39 -9.91 4.58
N GLY A 19 -2.71 -9.99 4.68
CA GLY A 19 -3.38 -10.69 5.76
C GLY A 19 -3.64 -9.72 6.90
N GLU A 20 -2.70 -9.56 7.82
CA GLU A 20 -2.83 -8.60 8.90
C GLU A 20 -1.84 -7.47 8.72
N ALA A 21 -2.34 -6.25 8.75
CA ALA A 21 -1.49 -5.08 8.63
C ALA A 21 -2.18 -3.85 9.17
N GLU A 22 -1.39 -2.94 9.72
CA GLU A 22 -1.86 -1.59 10.00
C GLU A 22 -1.44 -0.73 8.82
N VAL A 23 -2.39 -0.07 8.20
CA VAL A 23 -2.15 0.74 7.02
C VAL A 23 -2.61 2.15 7.29
N GLU A 24 -1.67 3.09 7.19
CA GLU A 24 -1.96 4.51 7.29
C GLU A 24 -1.82 5.09 5.90
N VAL A 25 -2.85 5.79 5.45
CA VAL A 25 -2.87 6.37 4.12
C VAL A 25 -3.05 7.87 4.26
N VAL A 26 -2.15 8.63 3.66
CA VAL A 26 -2.23 10.08 3.62
C VAL A 26 -2.20 10.50 2.16
N GLY A 27 -3.03 11.47 1.81
CA GLY A 27 -3.10 11.96 0.45
C GLY A 27 -4.47 11.73 -0.16
N GLU A 28 -4.64 12.25 -1.34
CA GLU A 28 -5.90 12.15 -2.04
C GLU A 28 -5.70 12.26 -3.55
N GLY A 29 -6.77 12.02 -4.29
CA GLY A 29 -6.67 12.05 -5.74
C GLY A 29 -5.92 10.85 -6.25
N ASN A 30 -4.74 11.08 -6.80
CA ASN A 30 -3.90 10.00 -7.33
C ASN A 30 -2.50 9.96 -6.70
N ARG A 31 -2.30 10.69 -5.60
CA ARG A 31 -1.01 10.73 -4.90
C ARG A 31 -1.20 10.35 -3.46
N PHE A 32 -0.45 9.36 -3.00
CA PHE A 32 -0.60 8.82 -1.65
C PHE A 32 0.74 8.54 -1.00
N ASP A 33 0.77 8.75 0.32
CA ASP A 33 1.84 8.27 1.16
C ASP A 33 1.27 7.14 2.02
N LEU A 34 1.92 6.01 1.98
CA LEU A 34 1.49 4.82 2.70
C LEU A 34 2.49 4.47 3.78
N ARG A 35 1.97 4.15 4.96
CA ARG A 35 2.79 3.56 6.01
C ARG A 35 2.15 2.24 6.41
N VAL A 36 2.87 1.16 6.22
CA VAL A 36 2.34 -0.18 6.41
C VAL A 36 3.18 -0.90 7.47
N THR A 37 2.52 -1.36 8.51
CA THR A 37 3.14 -2.14 9.58
C THR A 37 2.54 -3.53 9.56
N SER A 38 3.38 -4.55 9.46
CA SER A 38 2.88 -5.92 9.36
C SER A 38 3.93 -6.92 9.81
N ALA A 39 3.47 -7.96 10.51
CA ALA A 39 4.31 -9.10 10.86
C ALA A 39 4.80 -9.85 9.62
N ALA A 40 4.09 -9.72 8.49
CA ALA A 40 4.51 -10.34 7.24
C ALA A 40 5.84 -9.81 6.73
N PHE A 41 6.27 -8.66 7.22
CA PHE A 41 7.54 -8.05 6.81
C PHE A 41 8.74 -8.59 7.58
N GLU A 42 8.51 -9.36 8.64
CA GLU A 42 9.60 -9.86 9.46
C GLU A 42 10.53 -10.75 8.63
N GLY A 43 11.82 -10.49 8.74
CA GLY A 43 12.81 -11.24 7.99
C GLY A 43 13.00 -10.82 6.56
N LEU A 44 12.20 -9.87 6.07
CA LEU A 44 12.29 -9.41 4.68
C LEU A 44 13.15 -8.17 4.57
N SER A 45 13.87 -8.04 3.45
CA SER A 45 14.60 -6.83 3.14
C SER A 45 13.64 -5.70 2.86
N ARG A 46 14.14 -4.46 2.89
CA ARG A 46 13.30 -3.30 2.56
C ARG A 46 12.70 -3.42 1.16
N VAL A 47 13.49 -3.88 0.21
CA VAL A 47 13.01 -4.03 -1.18
C VAL A 47 11.86 -5.03 -1.24
N ARG A 48 12.00 -6.17 -0.57
CA ARG A 48 10.94 -7.18 -0.57
C ARG A 48 9.67 -6.68 0.09
N ARG A 49 9.80 -5.91 1.16
CA ARG A 49 8.63 -5.32 1.83
C ARG A 49 7.88 -4.40 0.88
N GLN A 50 8.60 -3.56 0.16
CA GLN A 50 7.97 -2.65 -0.79
C GLN A 50 7.34 -3.40 -1.94
N GLN A 51 7.98 -4.46 -2.43
CA GLN A 51 7.40 -5.27 -3.48
C GLN A 51 6.07 -5.89 -3.07
N LEU A 52 5.96 -6.34 -1.82
CA LEU A 52 4.70 -6.89 -1.33
C LEU A 52 3.58 -5.86 -1.35
N VAL A 53 3.88 -4.64 -0.93
CA VAL A 53 2.88 -3.58 -0.95
C VAL A 53 2.51 -3.21 -2.39
N TYR A 54 3.50 -3.11 -3.26
CA TYR A 54 3.24 -2.82 -4.68
C TYR A 54 2.39 -3.89 -5.33
N GLU A 55 2.56 -5.15 -4.96
CA GLU A 55 1.73 -6.23 -5.52
C GLU A 55 0.26 -6.02 -5.21
N ALA A 56 -0.03 -5.47 -4.04
CA ALA A 56 -1.41 -5.25 -3.61
C ALA A 56 -2.11 -4.18 -4.45
N ILE A 57 -1.36 -3.23 -5.00
CA ILE A 57 -1.91 -2.08 -5.69
C ILE A 57 -1.35 -1.91 -7.11
N GLY A 58 -0.67 -2.92 -7.62
CA GLY A 58 0.01 -2.82 -8.91
C GLY A 58 -0.91 -2.49 -10.08
N ASP A 59 -2.12 -3.05 -10.07
CA ASP A 59 -3.09 -2.76 -11.12
C ASP A 59 -3.52 -1.29 -11.11
N LEU A 60 -3.63 -0.70 -9.92
CA LEU A 60 -4.01 0.70 -9.77
C LEU A 60 -2.91 1.63 -10.28
N ILE A 61 -1.66 1.21 -10.11
CA ILE A 61 -0.54 1.98 -10.62
C ILE A 61 -0.48 1.90 -12.14
N ARG A 62 -0.68 0.69 -12.68
CA ARG A 62 -0.64 0.48 -14.13
C ARG A 62 -1.74 1.21 -14.87
N ASP A 63 -2.93 1.30 -14.29
CA ASP A 63 -4.05 1.96 -14.97
C ASP A 63 -4.12 3.46 -14.68
N GLY A 64 -3.21 3.99 -13.86
CA GLY A 64 -3.15 5.42 -13.59
C GLY A 64 -4.06 5.91 -12.47
N THR A 65 -4.81 5.01 -11.82
CA THR A 65 -5.64 5.38 -10.67
C THR A 65 -4.77 5.95 -9.55
N VAL A 66 -3.62 5.32 -9.32
CA VAL A 66 -2.62 5.81 -8.39
C VAL A 66 -1.39 6.21 -9.20
N HIS A 67 -1.05 7.48 -9.17
CA HIS A 67 0.03 8.04 -9.99
C HIS A 67 1.35 8.08 -9.25
N ALA A 68 1.32 8.55 -8.01
CA ALA A 68 2.52 8.67 -7.19
C ALA A 68 2.24 8.07 -5.82
N VAL A 69 3.11 7.20 -5.38
CA VAL A 69 2.96 6.56 -4.07
C VAL A 69 4.33 6.47 -3.41
N THR A 70 4.35 6.84 -2.13
CA THR A 70 5.52 6.65 -1.29
C THR A 70 5.16 5.60 -0.24
N ILE A 71 6.01 4.62 -0.04
CA ILE A 71 5.72 3.50 0.84
C ILE A 71 6.76 3.40 1.94
N GLY A 72 6.31 3.53 3.19
CA GLY A 72 7.12 3.20 4.34
C GLY A 72 6.65 1.90 4.94
N THR A 73 7.56 1.04 5.32
CA THR A 73 7.21 -0.28 5.87
C THR A 73 7.88 -0.48 7.22
N GLU A 74 7.15 -1.10 8.13
CA GLU A 74 7.67 -1.44 9.46
C GLU A 74 7.21 -2.82 9.85
N THR A 75 8.04 -3.48 10.65
CA THR A 75 7.72 -4.79 11.17
C THR A 75 6.95 -4.60 12.47
N GLU A 76 5.88 -5.33 12.61
CA GLU A 76 5.11 -5.33 13.86
C GLU A 76 5.85 -6.16 14.90
N ARG A 77 5.85 -5.66 16.13
CA ARG A 77 6.48 -6.36 17.24
C ARG A 77 5.45 -6.94 18.18
#